data_be5ffc1d1b888323aeac89db883a88e8
#
_entry.id   be5ffc1d1b888323aeac89db883a88e8
#
_cell.length_a   1.000
_cell.length_b   1.000
_cell.length_c   1.000
_cell.angle_alpha   90.00
_cell.angle_beta   90.00
_cell.angle_gamma   90.00
#
_symmetry.space_group_name_H-M   'P 1'
#
loop_
_entity.id
_entity.type
_entity.pdbx_description
1 polymer ?
#
loop_
_entity_poly.entity_id
_entity_poly.type
_entity_poly.pdbx_seq_one_letter_code
_entity_poly.pdbx_strand_id
1 'polypeptide(L)'
;MRIYLASAAAAALLLAAGAASAQSTEVAFNANVTSDYVFRGFSQTNEDAALQLGGDLTAGAFYAGVWGSNVDFGDSTDLELDAYAGVRSEAAGFDWDVGLVGYFYVNAPFATDYNFVEVKAAASRAIGPATLGAAVYYSPDFYGVDESATYIELNGEWAVTDKISVSGAVGEQYLDVSDDYATWNLGASYAFTDTLSGDLRYHDSDVDGILSESRVVASLSLGF
;
A
#
# COMPACT_ATOMS: atom_id res chain seq x y z
N MET A 1 -3.71 -19.57 11.58
CA MET A 1 -3.11 -18.20 11.62
C MET A 1 -2.80 -17.86 10.17
N ARG A 2 -3.65 -17.04 9.55
CA ARG A 2 -3.45 -16.66 8.14
C ARG A 2 -2.60 -15.39 8.13
N ILE A 3 -1.41 -15.50 7.60
CA ILE A 3 -0.51 -14.36 7.38
C ILE A 3 -0.82 -13.84 5.99
N TYR A 4 -1.28 -12.61 5.90
CA TYR A 4 -1.55 -11.92 4.64
C TYR A 4 -0.41 -10.98 4.36
N LEU A 5 0.24 -11.19 3.23
CA LEU A 5 1.35 -10.39 2.76
C LEU A 5 0.79 -9.19 1.99
N ALA A 6 1.09 -8.00 2.45
CA ALA A 6 0.74 -6.75 1.77
C ALA A 6 1.76 -6.47 0.67
N SER A 7 1.33 -6.45 -0.58
CA SER A 7 2.05 -5.74 -1.63
C SER A 7 1.80 -4.25 -1.47
N ALA A 8 2.80 -3.43 -1.66
CA ALA A 8 2.77 -1.98 -1.49
C ALA A 8 1.88 -1.29 -2.54
N ALA A 9 0.61 -1.55 -2.56
CA ALA A 9 -0.43 -0.82 -3.27
C ALA A 9 -1.84 -1.26 -2.87
N ALA A 10 -1.98 -2.24 -1.97
CA ALA A 10 -3.27 -2.57 -1.41
C ALA A 10 -3.02 -3.08 0.00
N ALA A 11 -3.19 -2.23 0.99
CA ALA A 11 -3.25 -2.65 2.39
C ALA A 11 -4.48 -3.54 2.55
N ALA A 12 -4.34 -4.83 2.26
CA ALA A 12 -5.36 -5.82 2.57
C ALA A 12 -5.38 -6.01 4.07
N LEU A 13 -6.38 -5.46 4.69
CA LEU A 13 -6.68 -5.55 6.10
C LEU A 13 -7.38 -6.85 6.41
N LEU A 14 -6.76 -7.70 7.18
CA LEU A 14 -7.45 -8.82 7.80
C LEU A 14 -7.22 -8.86 9.29
N LEU A 15 -8.28 -8.66 10.02
CA LEU A 15 -8.37 -8.85 11.44
C LEU A 15 -9.34 -9.97 11.77
N ALA A 16 -8.87 -10.98 12.50
CA ALA A 16 -9.73 -11.85 13.24
C ALA A 16 -10.06 -11.18 14.59
N ALA A 17 -11.30 -10.75 14.78
CA ALA A 17 -11.78 -10.31 16.08
C ALA A 17 -11.91 -11.50 17.03
N GLY A 18 -11.19 -11.47 18.10
CA GLY A 18 -11.30 -12.39 19.24
C GLY A 18 -11.42 -11.62 20.53
N ALA A 19 -12.44 -12.00 21.34
CA ALA A 19 -12.82 -11.60 22.66
C ALA A 19 -11.76 -10.89 23.54
N ALA A 20 -12.22 -9.90 24.29
CA ALA A 20 -11.49 -9.19 25.33
C ALA A 20 -10.79 -10.12 26.33
N SER A 21 -9.52 -10.38 26.12
CA SER A 21 -8.56 -10.85 27.09
C SER A 21 -7.25 -10.09 26.86
N ALA A 22 -6.42 -9.93 27.86
CA ALA A 22 -5.19 -9.14 27.92
C ALA A 22 -4.62 -8.80 26.54
N GLN A 23 -4.63 -7.55 26.19
CA GLN A 23 -4.25 -7.00 24.88
C GLN A 23 -2.85 -7.50 24.49
N SER A 24 -2.80 -8.55 23.66
CA SER A 24 -1.52 -9.08 23.18
C SER A 24 -0.94 -8.05 22.20
N THR A 25 0.30 -7.72 22.42
CA THR A 25 1.07 -6.94 21.47
C THR A 25 1.69 -7.91 20.46
N GLU A 26 1.47 -7.71 19.19
CA GLU A 26 2.07 -8.47 18.11
C GLU A 26 3.07 -7.59 17.35
N VAL A 27 4.22 -8.17 17.00
CA VAL A 27 5.22 -7.55 16.14
C VAL A 27 5.38 -8.46 14.92
N ALA A 28 5.35 -7.86 13.74
CA ALA A 28 5.56 -8.57 12.48
C ALA A 28 6.60 -7.80 11.64
N PHE A 29 7.35 -8.53 10.83
CA PHE A 29 8.28 -7.96 9.86
C PHE A 29 7.98 -8.50 8.48
N ASN A 30 8.30 -7.72 7.46
CA ASN A 30 8.18 -8.13 6.07
C ASN A 30 9.37 -7.65 5.26
N ALA A 31 9.67 -8.41 4.20
CA ALA A 31 10.62 -8.03 3.18
C ALA A 31 10.01 -8.37 1.81
N ASN A 32 10.17 -7.47 0.85
CA ASN A 32 9.70 -7.66 -0.52
C ASN A 32 10.78 -7.26 -1.51
N VAL A 33 10.93 -8.05 -2.57
CA VAL A 33 11.70 -7.67 -3.76
C VAL A 33 10.71 -7.60 -4.90
N THR A 34 10.66 -6.46 -5.58
CA THR A 34 9.78 -6.23 -6.72
C THR A 34 10.59 -5.78 -7.93
N SER A 35 10.12 -6.11 -9.14
CA SER A 35 10.78 -5.68 -10.38
C SER A 35 10.62 -4.19 -10.66
N ASP A 36 9.62 -3.55 -10.05
CA ASP A 36 9.38 -2.10 -10.08
C ASP A 36 8.53 -1.73 -8.85
N TYR A 37 8.76 -0.57 -8.25
CA TYR A 37 7.90 -0.02 -7.21
C TYR A 37 6.91 0.97 -7.85
N VAL A 38 5.64 0.58 -7.92
CA VAL A 38 4.57 1.41 -8.49
C VAL A 38 3.69 1.98 -7.38
N PHE A 39 3.61 3.31 -7.28
CA PHE A 39 2.72 4.04 -6.38
C PHE A 39 1.67 4.79 -7.19
N ARG A 40 0.39 4.44 -7.02
CA ARG A 40 -0.76 5.06 -7.71
C ARG A 40 -0.55 5.24 -9.22
N GLY A 41 -0.06 4.18 -9.89
CA GLY A 41 0.17 4.17 -11.34
C GLY A 41 1.56 4.63 -11.80
N PHE A 42 2.37 5.22 -10.91
CA PHE A 42 3.70 5.74 -11.27
C PHE A 42 4.83 4.88 -10.70
N SER A 43 5.82 4.56 -11.53
CA SER A 43 7.07 3.96 -11.06
C SER A 43 7.82 4.92 -10.14
N GLN A 44 8.25 4.41 -9.00
CA GLN A 44 9.06 5.12 -8.01
C GLN A 44 10.55 4.75 -8.12
N THR A 45 10.89 3.78 -8.96
CA THR A 45 12.25 3.25 -9.12
C THR A 45 12.76 3.36 -10.55
N ASN A 46 12.15 4.24 -11.37
CA ASN A 46 12.53 4.40 -12.78
C ASN A 46 12.53 3.07 -13.55
N GLU A 47 11.53 2.20 -13.24
CA GLU A 47 11.34 0.85 -13.79
C GLU A 47 12.42 -0.18 -13.36
N ASP A 48 13.24 0.15 -12.39
CA ASP A 48 14.23 -0.73 -11.80
C ASP A 48 13.70 -1.45 -10.54
N ALA A 49 14.39 -2.50 -10.14
CA ALA A 49 13.98 -3.32 -9.01
C ALA A 49 14.07 -2.57 -7.67
N ALA A 50 13.11 -2.85 -6.79
CA ALA A 50 13.10 -2.35 -5.43
C ALA A 50 13.25 -3.46 -4.39
N LEU A 51 13.98 -3.15 -3.31
CA LEU A 51 13.98 -3.88 -2.04
C LEU A 51 13.19 -3.08 -1.03
N GLN A 52 12.18 -3.71 -0.46
CA GLN A 52 11.24 -3.08 0.48
C GLN A 52 11.24 -3.85 1.79
N LEU A 53 11.32 -3.14 2.90
CA LEU A 53 11.35 -3.71 4.25
C LEU A 53 10.29 -3.02 5.11
N GLY A 54 9.62 -3.78 5.97
CA GLY A 54 8.61 -3.23 6.87
C GLY A 54 8.61 -3.90 8.24
N GLY A 55 8.09 -3.17 9.22
CA GLY A 55 7.88 -3.67 10.58
C GLY A 55 6.63 -3.05 11.18
N ASP A 56 5.78 -3.88 11.74
CA ASP A 56 4.46 -3.55 12.28
C ASP A 56 4.35 -3.92 13.74
N LEU A 57 3.69 -3.08 14.50
CA LEU A 57 3.25 -3.29 15.87
C LEU A 57 1.73 -3.20 15.93
N THR A 58 1.06 -4.21 16.47
CA THR A 58 -0.38 -4.19 16.73
C THR A 58 -0.65 -4.38 18.22
N ALA A 59 -1.49 -3.54 18.80
CA ALA A 59 -1.90 -3.58 20.20
C ALA A 59 -3.42 -3.33 20.31
N GLY A 60 -4.21 -4.40 20.29
CA GLY A 60 -5.65 -4.34 20.25
C GLY A 60 -6.17 -3.66 18.98
N ALA A 61 -6.88 -2.55 19.12
CA ALA A 61 -7.38 -1.76 17.98
C ALA A 61 -6.31 -0.86 17.36
N PHE A 62 -5.20 -0.61 18.05
CA PHE A 62 -4.15 0.31 17.59
C PHE A 62 -3.07 -0.44 16.79
N TYR A 63 -2.54 0.20 15.76
CA TYR A 63 -1.35 -0.24 15.06
C TYR A 63 -0.41 0.93 14.80
N ALA A 64 0.85 0.61 14.65
CA ALA A 64 1.89 1.53 14.15
C ALA A 64 2.92 0.71 13.38
N GLY A 65 3.61 1.33 12.43
CA GLY A 65 4.64 0.65 11.68
C GLY A 65 5.58 1.62 10.98
N VAL A 66 6.60 1.02 10.41
CA VAL A 66 7.58 1.68 9.54
C VAL A 66 7.81 0.83 8.32
N TRP A 67 8.07 1.48 7.19
CA TRP A 67 8.41 0.81 5.94
C TRP A 67 9.46 1.62 5.21
N GLY A 68 10.20 1.00 4.31
CA GLY A 68 11.17 1.69 3.48
C GLY A 68 11.47 0.94 2.19
N SER A 69 11.82 1.69 1.15
CA SER A 69 12.16 1.22 -0.19
C SER A 69 13.23 2.09 -0.81
N ASN A 70 14.12 1.51 -1.61
CA ASN A 70 14.86 2.33 -2.54
C ASN A 70 13.90 2.96 -3.55
N VAL A 71 14.21 4.18 -3.97
CA VAL A 71 13.53 4.94 -5.03
C VAL A 71 14.55 5.55 -5.98
N ASP A 72 14.11 5.93 -7.19
CA ASP A 72 14.90 6.66 -8.17
C ASP A 72 13.97 7.67 -8.90
N PHE A 73 14.06 8.94 -8.52
CA PHE A 73 13.31 10.03 -9.14
C PHE A 73 14.09 10.74 -10.25
N GLY A 74 15.25 10.19 -10.65
CA GLY A 74 16.14 10.81 -11.62
C GLY A 74 16.98 11.94 -11.04
N ASP A 75 16.98 12.07 -9.71
CA ASP A 75 17.79 13.04 -8.96
C ASP A 75 18.61 12.32 -7.85
N SER A 76 18.93 13.00 -6.75
CA SER A 76 19.70 12.37 -5.66
C SER A 76 18.84 11.60 -4.65
N THR A 77 17.51 11.61 -4.78
CA THR A 77 16.60 10.90 -3.89
C THR A 77 16.71 9.39 -4.11
N ASP A 78 17.09 8.65 -3.09
CA ASP A 78 17.42 7.22 -3.24
C ASP A 78 16.70 6.29 -2.24
N LEU A 79 16.01 6.84 -1.23
CA LEU A 79 15.30 6.08 -0.22
C LEU A 79 14.01 6.78 0.20
N GLU A 80 12.93 6.02 0.25
CA GLU A 80 11.66 6.37 0.89
C GLU A 80 11.54 5.65 2.23
N LEU A 81 11.15 6.39 3.26
CA LEU A 81 10.86 5.88 4.60
C LEU A 81 9.46 6.33 5.00
N ASP A 82 8.61 5.39 5.33
CA ASP A 82 7.25 5.66 5.81
C ASP A 82 7.13 5.35 7.29
N ALA A 83 6.38 6.18 7.99
CA ALA A 83 5.92 5.91 9.34
C ALA A 83 4.40 6.07 9.39
N TYR A 84 3.72 5.09 9.94
CA TYR A 84 2.26 5.09 9.98
C TYR A 84 1.73 4.63 11.33
N ALA A 85 0.53 5.10 11.66
CA ALA A 85 -0.21 4.66 12.83
C ALA A 85 -1.72 4.83 12.61
N GLY A 86 -2.53 4.01 13.28
CA GLY A 86 -3.96 4.10 13.13
C GLY A 86 -4.73 3.24 14.11
N VAL A 87 -6.04 3.19 13.87
CA VAL A 87 -7.01 2.43 14.65
C VAL A 87 -7.87 1.61 13.69
N ARG A 88 -8.05 0.34 14.02
CA ARG A 88 -8.93 -0.60 13.34
C ARG A 88 -10.10 -0.99 14.22
N SER A 89 -11.28 -1.16 13.63
CA SER A 89 -12.48 -1.59 14.35
C SER A 89 -13.43 -2.33 13.42
N GLU A 90 -14.23 -3.23 13.98
CA GLU A 90 -15.35 -3.86 13.28
C GLU A 90 -16.65 -3.17 13.69
N ALA A 91 -17.44 -2.73 12.73
CA ALA A 91 -18.77 -2.19 12.96
C ALA A 91 -19.68 -2.41 11.74
N ALA A 92 -20.94 -2.79 12.00
CA ALA A 92 -21.97 -3.01 10.98
C ALA A 92 -21.59 -4.04 9.89
N GLY A 93 -20.68 -5.00 10.21
CA GLY A 93 -20.22 -6.01 9.28
C GLY A 93 -19.16 -5.52 8.30
N PHE A 94 -18.50 -4.42 8.62
CA PHE A 94 -17.33 -3.87 7.93
C PHE A 94 -16.14 -3.79 8.88
N ASP A 95 -14.96 -3.99 8.33
CA ASP A 95 -13.69 -3.67 8.94
C ASP A 95 -13.32 -2.23 8.57
N TRP A 96 -13.12 -1.39 9.59
CA TRP A 96 -12.79 0.03 9.44
C TRP A 96 -11.32 0.27 9.81
N ASP A 97 -10.65 1.14 9.06
CA ASP A 97 -9.28 1.57 9.33
C ASP A 97 -9.17 3.09 9.15
N VAL A 98 -8.73 3.78 10.20
CA VAL A 98 -8.43 5.21 10.16
C VAL A 98 -7.03 5.42 10.69
N GLY A 99 -6.19 6.13 9.94
CA GLY A 99 -4.79 6.30 10.28
C GLY A 99 -4.14 7.51 9.61
N LEU A 100 -2.87 7.67 9.93
CA LEU A 100 -1.96 8.64 9.34
C LEU A 100 -0.80 7.87 8.73
N VAL A 101 -0.30 8.38 7.60
CA VAL A 101 0.93 7.92 6.95
C VAL A 101 1.79 9.13 6.66
N GLY A 102 3.04 9.12 7.11
CA GLY A 102 4.04 10.10 6.75
C GLY A 102 5.07 9.48 5.81
N TYR A 103 5.34 10.13 4.71
CA TYR A 103 6.28 9.75 3.67
C TYR A 103 7.51 10.66 3.77
N PHE A 104 8.69 10.07 3.87
CA PHE A 104 9.95 10.80 4.06
C PHE A 104 10.98 10.34 3.04
N TYR A 105 11.52 11.28 2.27
CA TYR A 105 12.46 11.00 1.19
C TYR A 105 13.87 11.46 1.56
N VAL A 106 14.81 10.52 1.52
CA VAL A 106 16.21 10.74 1.92
C VAL A 106 17.02 11.15 0.69
N ASN A 107 18.03 12.01 0.91
CA ASN A 107 18.90 12.57 -0.11
C ASN A 107 18.18 13.41 -1.19
N ALA A 108 16.95 13.87 -0.94
CA ALA A 108 16.28 14.81 -1.82
C ALA A 108 17.18 16.04 -2.09
N PRO A 109 17.15 16.61 -3.32
CA PRO A 109 17.97 17.76 -3.66
C PRO A 109 17.72 18.95 -2.73
N PHE A 110 18.73 19.75 -2.48
CA PHE A 110 18.58 20.95 -1.68
C PHE A 110 17.49 21.88 -2.26
N ALA A 111 16.57 22.33 -1.43
CA ALA A 111 15.39 23.12 -1.77
C ALA A 111 14.24 22.34 -2.45
N THR A 112 14.29 21.01 -2.47
CA THR A 112 13.16 20.15 -2.85
C THR A 112 12.65 19.45 -1.60
N ASP A 113 11.37 19.56 -1.30
CA ASP A 113 10.73 18.82 -0.21
C ASP A 113 9.72 17.84 -0.82
N TYR A 114 10.04 16.55 -0.80
CA TYR A 114 9.12 15.51 -1.24
C TYR A 114 8.33 14.90 -0.09
N ASN A 115 8.61 15.33 1.17
CA ASN A 115 7.95 14.76 2.33
C ASN A 115 6.49 15.23 2.40
N PHE A 116 5.61 14.31 2.76
CA PHE A 116 4.20 14.64 2.98
C PHE A 116 3.53 13.69 3.97
N VAL A 117 2.33 14.04 4.39
CA VAL A 117 1.52 13.25 5.31
C VAL A 117 0.13 13.06 4.72
N GLU A 118 -0.40 11.85 4.83
CA GLU A 118 -1.79 11.55 4.48
C GLU A 118 -2.62 11.11 5.68
N VAL A 119 -3.85 11.59 5.74
CA VAL A 119 -4.92 10.98 6.54
C VAL A 119 -5.57 9.90 5.68
N LYS A 120 -5.68 8.69 6.24
CA LYS A 120 -6.32 7.55 5.61
C LYS A 120 -7.64 7.22 6.30
N ALA A 121 -8.68 6.91 5.53
CA ALA A 121 -9.88 6.23 6.01
C ALA A 121 -10.24 5.11 5.02
N ALA A 122 -10.46 3.90 5.52
CA ALA A 122 -10.81 2.75 4.70
C ALA A 122 -11.88 1.89 5.36
N ALA A 123 -12.62 1.18 4.53
CA ALA A 123 -13.58 0.17 4.96
C ALA A 123 -13.51 -1.04 4.03
N SER A 124 -13.62 -2.24 4.59
CA SER A 124 -13.67 -3.47 3.80
C SER A 124 -14.71 -4.44 4.35
N ARG A 125 -15.10 -5.40 3.52
CA ARG A 125 -16.04 -6.47 3.90
C ARG A 125 -15.72 -7.76 3.18
N ALA A 126 -15.65 -8.85 3.94
CA ALA A 126 -15.55 -10.20 3.40
C ALA A 126 -16.94 -10.74 3.02
N ILE A 127 -17.08 -11.27 1.78
CA ILE A 127 -18.29 -11.86 1.23
C ILE A 127 -17.92 -13.22 0.62
N GLY A 128 -18.02 -14.28 1.41
CA GLY A 128 -17.56 -15.60 0.99
C GLY A 128 -16.05 -15.61 0.72
N PRO A 129 -15.61 -16.02 -0.49
CA PRO A 129 -14.18 -16.01 -0.83
C PRO A 129 -13.66 -14.63 -1.30
N ALA A 130 -14.55 -13.65 -1.43
CA ALA A 130 -14.20 -12.29 -1.87
C ALA A 130 -14.08 -11.34 -0.69
N THR A 131 -13.16 -10.39 -0.78
CA THR A 131 -13.11 -9.18 0.07
C THR A 131 -13.20 -7.96 -0.85
N LEU A 132 -14.10 -7.04 -0.52
CA LEU A 132 -14.25 -5.76 -1.22
C LEU A 132 -13.90 -4.63 -0.27
N GLY A 133 -13.21 -3.62 -0.76
CA GLY A 133 -12.77 -2.49 0.03
C GLY A 133 -12.88 -1.16 -0.71
N ALA A 134 -12.90 -0.09 0.07
CA ALA A 134 -12.76 1.28 -0.40
C ALA A 134 -11.84 2.04 0.56
N ALA A 135 -11.06 2.95 0.03
CA ALA A 135 -10.18 3.80 0.81
C ALA A 135 -10.16 5.23 0.26
N VAL A 136 -9.93 6.18 1.16
CA VAL A 136 -9.63 7.57 0.82
C VAL A 136 -8.38 8.00 1.57
N TYR A 137 -7.51 8.72 0.87
CA TYR A 137 -6.30 9.33 1.40
C TYR A 137 -6.35 10.82 1.08
N TYR A 138 -6.02 11.65 2.05
CA TYR A 138 -5.96 13.10 1.88
C TYR A 138 -4.65 13.64 2.43
N SER A 139 -3.93 14.38 1.60
CA SER A 139 -2.77 15.18 1.99
C SER A 139 -3.08 16.67 1.84
N PRO A 140 -2.82 17.50 2.84
CA PRO A 140 -2.94 18.95 2.71
C PRO A 140 -1.79 19.60 1.93
N ASP A 141 -0.66 18.89 1.82
CA ASP A 141 0.57 19.32 1.15
C ASP A 141 1.21 18.07 0.54
N PHE A 142 0.88 17.77 -0.72
CA PHE A 142 1.28 16.55 -1.40
C PHE A 142 2.61 16.76 -2.11
N TYR A 143 3.62 15.95 -1.77
CA TYR A 143 5.00 16.10 -2.26
C TYR A 143 5.60 17.49 -2.02
N GLY A 144 5.21 18.18 -0.93
CA GLY A 144 5.79 19.44 -0.50
C GLY A 144 5.60 20.60 -1.50
N VAL A 145 4.50 20.59 -2.25
CA VAL A 145 4.20 21.64 -3.24
C VAL A 145 3.19 22.69 -2.75
N ASP A 146 2.86 22.65 -1.44
CA ASP A 146 1.87 23.53 -0.79
C ASP A 146 0.45 23.41 -1.37
N GLU A 147 0.13 22.26 -2.02
CA GLU A 147 -1.17 22.01 -2.63
C GLU A 147 -1.73 20.65 -2.15
N SER A 148 -3.04 20.56 -2.03
CA SER A 148 -3.67 19.35 -1.51
C SER A 148 -3.87 18.28 -2.58
N ALA A 149 -3.97 17.03 -2.11
CA ALA A 149 -4.34 15.90 -2.96
C ALA A 149 -5.29 14.95 -2.23
N THR A 150 -6.19 14.32 -2.99
CA THR A 150 -7.07 13.27 -2.51
C THR A 150 -7.00 12.07 -3.43
N TYR A 151 -6.74 10.88 -2.86
CA TYR A 151 -6.84 9.63 -3.60
C TYR A 151 -8.00 8.80 -3.09
N ILE A 152 -8.87 8.35 -3.99
CA ILE A 152 -10.00 7.46 -3.70
C ILE A 152 -9.79 6.16 -4.43
N GLU A 153 -9.91 5.04 -3.73
CA GLU A 153 -9.69 3.70 -4.28
C GLU A 153 -10.85 2.76 -3.96
N LEU A 154 -11.22 1.95 -4.94
CA LEU A 154 -12.02 0.74 -4.77
C LEU A 154 -11.12 -0.46 -5.07
N ASN A 155 -11.11 -1.45 -4.19
CA ASN A 155 -10.30 -2.64 -4.35
C ASN A 155 -11.08 -3.92 -4.06
N GLY A 156 -10.54 -5.03 -4.55
CA GLY A 156 -11.13 -6.33 -4.29
C GLY A 156 -10.10 -7.44 -4.39
N GLU A 157 -10.34 -8.50 -3.62
CA GLU A 157 -9.59 -9.73 -3.67
C GLU A 157 -10.55 -10.93 -3.73
N TRP A 158 -10.15 -11.96 -4.45
CA TRP A 158 -10.83 -13.25 -4.53
C TRP A 158 -9.85 -14.38 -4.22
N ALA A 159 -10.09 -15.11 -3.13
CA ALA A 159 -9.39 -16.34 -2.81
C ALA A 159 -9.88 -17.47 -3.73
N VAL A 160 -9.14 -17.71 -4.83
CA VAL A 160 -9.47 -18.75 -5.83
C VAL A 160 -9.24 -20.15 -5.24
N THR A 161 -8.15 -20.29 -4.47
CA THR A 161 -7.80 -21.50 -3.69
C THR A 161 -7.14 -21.08 -2.37
N ASP A 162 -6.75 -22.06 -1.52
CA ASP A 162 -5.97 -21.77 -0.31
C ASP A 162 -4.58 -21.16 -0.60
N LYS A 163 -4.11 -21.21 -1.86
CA LYS A 163 -2.78 -20.74 -2.28
C LYS A 163 -2.81 -19.66 -3.35
N ILE A 164 -3.93 -19.48 -4.04
CA ILE A 164 -4.04 -18.54 -5.15
C ILE A 164 -5.10 -17.53 -4.82
N SER A 165 -4.76 -16.25 -4.90
CA SER A 165 -5.70 -15.15 -4.92
C SER A 165 -5.55 -14.31 -6.18
N VAL A 166 -6.63 -13.64 -6.59
CA VAL A 166 -6.66 -12.62 -7.64
C VAL A 166 -7.16 -11.36 -7.00
N SER A 167 -6.48 -10.26 -7.21
CA SER A 167 -6.85 -8.97 -6.64
C SER A 167 -6.63 -7.83 -7.62
N GLY A 168 -7.36 -6.74 -7.43
CA GLY A 168 -7.21 -5.54 -8.24
C GLY A 168 -7.78 -4.33 -7.54
N ALA A 169 -7.44 -3.17 -8.06
CA ALA A 169 -7.93 -1.88 -7.61
C ALA A 169 -8.16 -0.94 -8.79
N VAL A 170 -9.05 0.01 -8.59
CA VAL A 170 -9.23 1.19 -9.43
C VAL A 170 -9.25 2.40 -8.51
N GLY A 171 -8.57 3.46 -8.87
CA GLY A 171 -8.49 4.68 -8.07
C GLY A 171 -8.47 5.93 -8.91
N GLU A 172 -8.80 7.04 -8.27
CA GLU A 172 -8.76 8.38 -8.83
C GLU A 172 -7.92 9.27 -7.92
N GLN A 173 -6.91 9.89 -8.47
CA GLN A 173 -6.08 10.89 -7.81
C GLN A 173 -6.53 12.28 -8.20
N TYR A 174 -7.07 13.02 -7.24
CA TYR A 174 -7.42 14.44 -7.38
C TYR A 174 -6.24 15.28 -6.93
N LEU A 175 -5.81 16.24 -7.76
CA LEU A 175 -4.64 17.08 -7.53
C LEU A 175 -4.98 18.55 -7.72
N ASP A 176 -4.77 19.38 -6.68
CA ASP A 176 -4.97 20.83 -6.83
C ASP A 176 -3.90 21.49 -7.72
N VAL A 177 -2.73 20.85 -7.88
CA VAL A 177 -1.56 21.38 -8.61
C VAL A 177 -1.53 21.02 -10.10
N SER A 178 -2.26 19.99 -10.52
CA SER A 178 -2.25 19.46 -11.89
C SER A 178 -3.58 18.79 -12.23
N ASP A 179 -3.67 18.21 -13.44
CA ASP A 179 -4.83 17.43 -13.84
C ASP A 179 -4.98 16.18 -12.97
N ASP A 180 -6.23 15.82 -12.68
CA ASP A 180 -6.61 14.56 -12.01
C ASP A 180 -6.32 13.38 -12.92
N TYR A 181 -6.11 12.18 -12.32
CA TYR A 181 -5.88 10.98 -13.12
C TYR A 181 -6.43 9.72 -12.46
N ALA A 182 -6.79 8.75 -13.31
CA ALA A 182 -7.22 7.43 -12.90
C ALA A 182 -6.08 6.42 -12.96
N THR A 183 -6.12 5.44 -12.07
CA THR A 183 -5.17 4.32 -12.05
C THR A 183 -5.89 3.01 -11.79
N TRP A 184 -5.35 1.90 -12.30
CA TRP A 184 -5.88 0.57 -12.05
C TRP A 184 -4.78 -0.48 -12.04
N ASN A 185 -5.05 -1.56 -11.32
CA ASN A 185 -4.19 -2.73 -11.32
C ASN A 185 -5.00 -4.02 -11.23
N LEU A 186 -4.41 -5.10 -11.70
CA LEU A 186 -4.95 -6.46 -11.58
C LEU A 186 -3.79 -7.45 -11.47
N GLY A 187 -3.82 -8.31 -10.46
CA GLY A 187 -2.76 -9.27 -10.23
C GLY A 187 -3.24 -10.60 -9.68
N ALA A 188 -2.31 -11.55 -9.66
CA ALA A 188 -2.51 -12.85 -9.04
C ALA A 188 -1.32 -13.16 -8.14
N SER A 189 -1.63 -13.64 -6.93
CA SER A 189 -0.65 -14.02 -5.93
C SER A 189 -0.66 -15.53 -5.71
N TYR A 190 0.51 -16.10 -5.42
CA TYR A 190 0.69 -17.49 -5.09
C TYR A 190 1.47 -17.65 -3.78
N ALA A 191 0.88 -18.35 -2.78
CA ALA A 191 1.53 -18.68 -1.54
C ALA A 191 2.38 -19.97 -1.72
N PHE A 192 3.70 -19.81 -1.77
CA PHE A 192 4.64 -20.96 -1.82
C PHE A 192 4.66 -21.68 -0.47
N THR A 193 4.72 -20.88 0.61
CA THR A 193 4.67 -21.33 2.01
C THR A 193 3.76 -20.41 2.81
N ASP A 194 3.65 -20.62 4.12
CA ASP A 194 2.89 -19.73 5.02
C ASP A 194 3.56 -18.33 5.17
N THR A 195 4.81 -18.19 4.80
CA THR A 195 5.60 -16.95 4.95
C THR A 195 6.14 -16.40 3.64
N LEU A 196 6.16 -17.18 2.57
CA LEU A 196 6.71 -16.78 1.26
C LEU A 196 5.62 -16.79 0.20
N SER A 197 5.45 -15.69 -0.52
CA SER A 197 4.53 -15.57 -1.65
C SER A 197 5.18 -14.83 -2.82
N GLY A 198 4.61 -15.04 -4.01
CA GLY A 198 4.91 -14.27 -5.21
C GLY A 198 3.64 -13.62 -5.75
N ASP A 199 3.78 -12.48 -6.41
CA ASP A 199 2.70 -11.75 -7.09
C ASP A 199 3.16 -11.38 -8.50
N LEU A 200 2.23 -11.45 -9.44
CA LEU A 200 2.38 -10.92 -10.80
C LEU A 200 1.21 -9.99 -11.07
N ARG A 201 1.51 -8.70 -11.31
CA ARG A 201 0.51 -7.65 -11.36
C ARG A 201 0.71 -6.72 -12.55
N TYR A 202 -0.36 -6.49 -13.29
CA TYR A 202 -0.46 -5.44 -14.29
C TYR A 202 -0.88 -4.13 -13.60
N HIS A 203 -0.18 -3.05 -13.91
CA HIS A 203 -0.49 -1.68 -13.50
C HIS A 203 -0.67 -0.81 -14.73
N ASP A 204 -1.54 0.19 -14.61
CA ASP A 204 -1.78 1.17 -15.65
C ASP A 204 -2.42 2.43 -15.08
N SER A 205 -2.38 3.52 -15.83
CA SER A 205 -3.06 4.79 -15.55
C SER A 205 -3.50 5.46 -16.86
N ASP A 206 -4.29 6.51 -16.76
CA ASP A 206 -4.68 7.33 -17.93
C ASP A 206 -3.72 8.50 -18.19
N VAL A 207 -2.55 8.51 -17.53
CA VAL A 207 -1.49 9.50 -17.75
C VAL A 207 -0.49 8.99 -18.78
N ASP A 208 -0.25 9.78 -19.82
CA ASP A 208 0.80 9.49 -20.80
C ASP A 208 2.18 9.90 -20.27
N GLY A 209 3.08 8.94 -20.06
CA GLY A 209 4.45 9.20 -19.61
C GLY A 209 5.22 7.92 -19.30
N ILE A 210 6.54 7.94 -19.45
CA ILE A 210 7.39 6.74 -19.26
C ILE A 210 7.16 6.10 -17.89
N LEU A 211 7.08 6.89 -16.83
CA LEU A 211 6.89 6.38 -15.46
C LEU A 211 5.45 5.95 -15.16
N SER A 212 4.48 6.31 -16.00
CA SER A 212 3.05 5.99 -15.87
C SER A 212 2.52 5.03 -16.93
N GLU A 213 3.36 4.59 -17.88
CA GLU A 213 2.99 3.57 -18.88
C GLU A 213 2.58 2.25 -18.22
N SER A 214 1.72 1.52 -18.92
CA SER A 214 1.28 0.20 -18.48
C SER A 214 2.44 -0.78 -18.33
N ARG A 215 2.44 -1.54 -17.24
CA ARG A 215 3.53 -2.47 -16.94
C ARG A 215 3.09 -3.70 -16.18
N VAL A 216 3.91 -4.75 -16.28
CA VAL A 216 3.75 -5.96 -15.46
C VAL A 216 4.86 -6.01 -14.44
N VAL A 217 4.48 -6.06 -13.18
CA VAL A 217 5.39 -6.11 -12.03
C VAL A 217 5.36 -7.50 -11.41
N ALA A 218 6.53 -8.06 -11.14
CA ALA A 218 6.70 -9.31 -10.42
C ALA A 218 7.31 -9.04 -9.05
N SER A 219 6.74 -9.64 -8.00
CA SER A 219 7.20 -9.45 -6.62
C SER A 219 7.36 -10.79 -5.90
N LEU A 220 8.29 -10.82 -4.95
CA LEU A 220 8.50 -11.92 -4.02
C LEU A 220 8.53 -11.38 -2.60
N SER A 221 7.60 -11.84 -1.76
CA SER A 221 7.39 -11.31 -0.42
C SER A 221 7.62 -12.37 0.64
N LEU A 222 8.30 -12.00 1.71
CA LEU A 222 8.56 -12.81 2.91
C LEU A 222 8.01 -12.09 4.14
N GLY A 223 7.17 -12.80 4.94
CA GLY A 223 6.66 -12.33 6.24
C GLY A 223 7.20 -13.17 7.39
N PHE A 224 7.49 -12.58 8.54
CA PHE A 224 8.02 -13.30 9.73
C PHE A 224 7.79 -12.51 11.03
#